data_566ec3f145abe01cc60fb30470a62d27
#
_entry.id   566ec3f145abe01cc60fb30470a62d27
#
_cell.length_a   1.000
_cell.length_b   1.000
_cell.length_c   1.000
_cell.angle_alpha   90.00
_cell.angle_beta   90.00
_cell.angle_gamma   90.00
#
_symmetry.space_group_name_H-M   'P 1'
#
loop_
_entity.id
_entity.type
_entity.pdbx_description
1 polymer ?
#
loop_
_entity_poly.entity_id
_entity_poly.type
_entity_poly.pdbx_seq_one_letter_code
_entity_poly.pdbx_strand_id
1 'polypeptide(L)'
;MNKNMPKPDLSSLGRVVKKLFVYYPVLAPVTIVCILFSAIVSSIPSLFVQNVLSIIEKWYTGGDWAAAKAEIVPYLMLLGGLYVLSILAQLLYTQLMAVMTQGYLDKLRQEVFGGMQDLPIKFFDTNKTGDIMSYYTNDID
;
A
#
# COMPACT_ATOMS: atom_id res chain seq x y z
N MET A 1 -18.85 3.70 -28.07
CA MET A 1 -17.70 3.40 -27.18
C MET A 1 -16.68 4.53 -27.34
N ASN A 2 -16.82 5.58 -26.50
CA ASN A 2 -16.09 6.84 -26.65
C ASN A 2 -14.72 6.72 -25.96
N LYS A 3 -13.67 6.71 -26.76
CA LYS A 3 -12.26 6.42 -26.40
C LYS A 3 -11.51 7.66 -25.89
N ASN A 4 -12.14 8.51 -25.11
CA ASN A 4 -11.52 9.68 -24.46
C ASN A 4 -11.51 9.51 -22.94
N MET A 5 -10.81 8.48 -22.45
CA MET A 5 -10.35 8.55 -21.06
C MET A 5 -9.30 9.68 -20.98
N PRO A 6 -9.50 10.69 -20.14
CA PRO A 6 -8.47 11.70 -19.91
C PRO A 6 -7.23 10.97 -19.37
N LYS A 7 -6.08 11.26 -19.98
CA LYS A 7 -4.79 10.73 -19.50
C LYS A 7 -4.64 11.09 -18.04
N PRO A 8 -4.20 10.17 -17.17
CA PRO A 8 -4.00 10.48 -15.76
C PRO A 8 -3.00 11.63 -15.64
N ASP A 9 -3.49 12.78 -15.22
CA ASP A 9 -2.68 13.96 -15.00
C ASP A 9 -1.83 13.75 -13.76
N LEU A 10 -0.52 13.66 -13.93
CA LEU A 10 0.45 13.58 -12.82
C LEU A 10 0.27 14.72 -11.81
N SER A 11 -0.20 15.89 -12.28
CA SER A 11 -0.53 17.02 -11.42
C SER A 11 -1.73 16.76 -10.52
N SER A 12 -2.70 15.98 -10.98
CA SER A 12 -3.88 15.56 -10.20
C SER A 12 -3.48 14.55 -9.12
N LEU A 13 -2.62 13.58 -9.45
CA LEU A 13 -2.05 12.65 -8.46
C LEU A 13 -1.27 13.39 -7.37
N GLY A 14 -0.44 14.35 -7.74
CA GLY A 14 0.31 15.17 -6.79
C GLY A 14 -0.61 15.95 -5.83
N ARG A 15 -1.75 16.47 -6.32
CA ARG A 15 -2.76 17.13 -5.48
C ARG A 15 -3.43 16.18 -4.50
N VAL A 16 -3.78 14.97 -4.94
CA VAL A 16 -4.37 13.93 -4.07
C VAL A 16 -3.39 13.53 -2.98
N VAL A 17 -2.14 13.23 -3.33
CA VAL A 17 -1.10 12.89 -2.37
C VAL A 17 -0.88 14.03 -1.37
N LYS A 18 -0.80 15.29 -1.83
CA LYS A 18 -0.66 16.45 -0.94
C LYS A 18 -1.86 16.60 0.02
N LYS A 19 -3.10 16.44 -0.46
CA LYS A 19 -4.30 16.45 0.39
C LYS A 19 -4.24 15.32 1.42
N LEU A 20 -3.79 14.12 1.04
CA LEU A 20 -3.64 12.97 1.93
C LEU A 20 -2.67 13.28 3.09
N PHE A 21 -1.51 13.88 2.81
CA PHE A 21 -0.56 14.30 3.84
C PHE A 21 -1.10 15.39 4.76
N VAL A 22 -1.95 16.29 4.24
CA VAL A 22 -2.59 17.33 5.04
C VAL A 22 -3.65 16.75 5.97
N TYR A 23 -4.43 15.78 5.50
CA TYR A 23 -5.48 15.14 6.31
C TYR A 23 -4.94 14.12 7.32
N TYR A 24 -3.85 13.42 6.97
CA TYR A 24 -3.25 12.36 7.78
C TYR A 24 -1.74 12.56 7.96
N PRO A 25 -1.32 13.62 8.69
CA PRO A 25 0.10 14.01 8.76
C PRO A 25 0.99 12.97 9.47
N VAL A 26 0.40 12.11 10.31
CA VAL A 26 1.14 11.06 11.03
C VAL A 26 1.00 9.71 10.33
N LEU A 27 -0.20 9.36 9.87
CA LEU A 27 -0.45 8.05 9.28
C LEU A 27 0.28 7.88 7.93
N ALA A 28 0.28 8.90 7.09
CA ALA A 28 0.92 8.84 5.78
C ALA A 28 2.44 8.56 5.85
N PRO A 29 3.25 9.27 6.65
CA PRO A 29 4.68 8.94 6.78
C PRO A 29 4.91 7.58 7.43
N VAL A 30 4.11 7.19 8.44
CA VAL A 30 4.22 5.86 9.06
C VAL A 30 3.97 4.75 8.03
N THR A 31 2.95 4.91 7.19
CA THR A 31 2.66 3.94 6.11
C THR A 31 3.82 3.82 5.14
N ILE A 32 4.43 4.94 4.72
CA ILE A 32 5.59 4.93 3.83
C ILE A 32 6.77 4.20 4.48
N VAL A 33 7.05 4.46 5.75
CA VAL A 33 8.12 3.77 6.49
C VAL A 33 7.86 2.26 6.55
N CYS A 34 6.63 1.84 6.84
CA CYS A 34 6.25 0.42 6.85
C CYS A 34 6.41 -0.23 5.47
N ILE A 35 6.03 0.46 4.38
CA ILE A 35 6.20 -0.04 3.02
C ILE A 35 7.70 -0.22 2.68
N LEU A 36 8.52 0.79 2.97
CA LEU A 36 9.97 0.73 2.72
C LEU A 36 10.62 -0.39 3.54
N PHE A 37 10.25 -0.52 4.81
CA PHE A 37 10.72 -1.60 5.67
C PHE A 37 10.34 -2.97 5.10
N SER A 38 9.07 -3.16 4.73
CA SER A 38 8.59 -4.40 4.12
C SER A 38 9.32 -4.73 2.81
N ALA A 39 9.59 -3.73 1.97
CA ALA A 39 10.33 -3.90 0.72
C ALA A 39 11.78 -4.35 0.97
N ILE A 40 12.46 -3.75 1.96
CA ILE A 40 13.82 -4.14 2.34
C ILE A 40 13.83 -5.59 2.84
N VAL A 41 12.94 -5.93 3.76
CA VAL A 41 12.86 -7.28 4.33
C VAL A 41 12.54 -8.32 3.26
N SER A 42 11.70 -8.00 2.28
CA SER A 42 11.37 -8.88 1.15
C SER A 42 12.59 -9.21 0.26
N SER A 43 13.63 -8.39 0.26
CA SER A 43 14.85 -8.60 -0.51
C SER A 43 15.87 -9.48 0.21
N ILE A 44 15.76 -9.63 1.53
CA ILE A 44 16.70 -10.38 2.36
C ILE A 44 16.78 -11.88 2.03
N PRO A 45 15.67 -12.59 1.72
CA PRO A 45 15.75 -14.03 1.42
C PRO A 45 16.70 -14.38 0.30
N SER A 46 16.83 -13.54 -0.69
CA SER A 46 17.75 -13.75 -1.82
C SER A 46 19.20 -13.85 -1.38
N LEU A 47 19.62 -13.00 -0.44
CA LEU A 47 20.97 -13.02 0.15
C LEU A 47 21.16 -14.22 1.09
N PHE A 48 20.13 -14.59 1.85
CA PHE A 48 20.18 -15.75 2.74
C PHE A 48 20.29 -17.07 1.99
N VAL A 49 19.54 -17.24 0.88
CA VAL A 49 19.65 -18.43 0.04
C VAL A 49 21.10 -18.62 -0.46
N GLN A 50 21.75 -17.54 -0.90
CA GLN A 50 23.15 -17.59 -1.32
C GLN A 50 24.07 -18.07 -0.20
N ASN A 51 23.93 -17.54 1.01
CA ASN A 51 24.74 -17.93 2.16
C ASN A 51 24.47 -19.38 2.60
N VAL A 52 23.20 -19.80 2.62
CA VAL A 52 22.85 -21.19 2.98
C VAL A 52 23.40 -22.19 1.94
N LEU A 53 23.31 -21.86 0.64
CA LEU A 53 23.89 -22.70 -0.41
C LEU A 53 25.40 -22.81 -0.27
N SER A 54 26.11 -21.75 0.04
CA SER A 54 27.57 -21.77 0.24
C SER A 54 27.98 -22.61 1.45
N ILE A 55 27.19 -22.60 2.53
CA ILE A 55 27.40 -23.45 3.70
C ILE A 55 27.18 -24.93 3.34
N ILE A 56 26.10 -25.24 2.64
CA ILE A 56 25.79 -26.60 2.19
C ILE A 56 26.92 -27.13 1.29
N GLU A 57 27.39 -26.34 0.32
CA GLU A 57 28.47 -26.69 -0.59
C GLU A 57 29.76 -26.98 0.15
N LYS A 58 30.12 -26.15 1.14
CA LYS A 58 31.31 -26.31 1.98
C LYS A 58 31.29 -27.62 2.77
N TRP A 59 30.15 -28.01 3.33
CA TRP A 59 30.02 -29.19 4.19
C TRP A 59 29.62 -30.45 3.42
N TYR A 60 29.11 -30.33 2.19
CA TYR A 60 28.76 -31.48 1.35
C TYR A 60 29.98 -32.37 1.07
N THR A 61 31.16 -31.77 0.88
CA THR A 61 32.43 -32.46 0.64
C THR A 61 33.00 -33.08 1.92
N GLY A 62 32.67 -32.56 3.10
CA GLY A 62 33.18 -33.04 4.39
C GLY A 62 32.31 -34.09 5.10
N GLY A 63 31.08 -34.28 4.69
CA GLY A 63 30.16 -35.27 5.24
C GLY A 63 29.67 -35.02 6.67
N ASP A 64 30.01 -33.91 7.30
CA ASP A 64 29.67 -33.61 8.70
C ASP A 64 28.38 -32.75 8.78
N TRP A 65 27.25 -33.41 8.73
CA TRP A 65 25.93 -32.79 8.81
C TRP A 65 25.61 -32.11 10.15
N ALA A 66 26.25 -32.58 11.23
CA ALA A 66 26.02 -32.01 12.56
C ALA A 66 26.59 -30.57 12.62
N ALA A 67 27.77 -30.35 12.08
CA ALA A 67 28.41 -29.04 12.00
C ALA A 67 27.66 -28.11 11.03
N ALA A 68 27.26 -28.60 9.85
CA ALA A 68 26.44 -27.85 8.90
C ALA A 68 25.12 -27.37 9.52
N LYS A 69 24.42 -28.24 10.23
CA LYS A 69 23.16 -27.93 10.92
C LYS A 69 23.36 -26.84 11.98
N ALA A 70 24.41 -26.91 12.78
CA ALA A 70 24.71 -25.93 13.81
C ALA A 70 24.98 -24.53 13.22
N GLU A 71 25.56 -24.46 12.02
CA GLU A 71 25.81 -23.20 11.31
C GLU A 71 24.57 -22.66 10.61
N ILE A 72 23.70 -23.51 10.03
CA ILE A 72 22.50 -23.11 9.27
C ILE A 72 21.35 -22.68 10.18
N VAL A 73 21.12 -23.36 11.32
CA VAL A 73 19.97 -23.12 12.20
C VAL A 73 19.86 -21.66 12.66
N PRO A 74 20.92 -20.97 13.12
CA PRO A 74 20.82 -19.57 13.53
C PRO A 74 20.44 -18.64 12.37
N TYR A 75 20.89 -18.91 11.14
CA TYR A 75 20.47 -18.15 9.96
C TYR A 75 18.97 -18.34 9.67
N LEU A 76 18.46 -19.57 9.76
CA LEU A 76 17.04 -19.85 9.56
C LEU A 76 16.16 -19.20 10.64
N MET A 77 16.62 -19.20 11.90
CA MET A 77 15.92 -18.55 13.00
C MET A 77 15.85 -17.02 12.80
N LEU A 78 16.98 -16.42 12.40
CA LEU A 78 17.03 -14.99 12.10
C LEU A 78 16.11 -14.63 10.91
N LEU A 79 16.17 -15.43 9.85
CA LEU A 79 15.33 -15.24 8.68
C LEU A 79 13.84 -15.37 9.03
N GLY A 80 13.47 -16.40 9.80
CA GLY A 80 12.10 -16.59 10.28
C GLY A 80 11.61 -15.41 11.12
N GLY A 81 12.43 -14.88 12.01
CA GLY A 81 12.12 -13.70 12.80
C GLY A 81 11.89 -12.45 11.95
N LEU A 82 12.74 -12.23 10.94
CA LEU A 82 12.57 -11.13 10.00
C LEU A 82 11.29 -11.27 9.16
N TYR A 83 10.93 -12.49 8.74
CA TYR A 83 9.67 -12.72 8.04
C TYR A 83 8.44 -12.44 8.91
N VAL A 84 8.43 -12.88 10.16
CA VAL A 84 7.33 -12.59 11.09
C VAL A 84 7.19 -11.07 11.25
N LEU A 85 8.29 -10.36 11.45
CA LEU A 85 8.29 -8.91 11.58
C LEU A 85 7.78 -8.22 10.29
N SER A 86 8.16 -8.73 9.12
CA SER A 86 7.68 -8.23 7.82
C SER A 86 6.17 -8.42 7.66
N ILE A 87 5.64 -9.58 8.03
CA ILE A 87 4.20 -9.85 7.98
C ILE A 87 3.44 -8.89 8.88
N LEU A 88 3.91 -8.65 10.10
CA LEU A 88 3.31 -7.69 11.02
C LEU A 88 3.33 -6.27 10.43
N ALA A 89 4.44 -5.83 9.88
CA ALA A 89 4.55 -4.54 9.21
C ALA A 89 3.60 -4.42 8.02
N GLN A 90 3.46 -5.50 7.23
CA GLN A 90 2.55 -5.56 6.09
C GLN A 90 1.09 -5.46 6.52
N LEU A 91 0.68 -6.15 7.56
CA LEU A 91 -0.66 -6.05 8.11
C LEU A 91 -0.94 -4.63 8.61
N LEU A 92 0.01 -4.02 9.32
CA LEU A 92 -0.11 -2.65 9.82
C LEU A 92 -0.32 -1.66 8.68
N TYR A 93 0.55 -1.64 7.66
CA TYR A 93 0.39 -0.65 6.60
C TYR A 93 -0.87 -0.89 5.76
N THR A 94 -1.28 -2.14 5.57
CA THR A 94 -2.53 -2.46 4.86
C THR A 94 -3.75 -1.90 5.60
N GLN A 95 -3.81 -2.05 6.92
CA GLN A 95 -4.87 -1.48 7.76
C GLN A 95 -4.84 0.06 7.75
N LEU A 96 -3.65 0.66 7.85
CA LEU A 96 -3.48 2.11 7.79
C LEU A 96 -3.94 2.65 6.44
N MET A 97 -3.57 1.98 5.34
CA MET A 97 -4.03 2.36 3.99
C MET A 97 -5.55 2.26 3.85
N ALA A 98 -6.18 1.20 4.36
CA ALA A 98 -7.63 1.04 4.32
C ALA A 98 -8.34 2.18 5.05
N VAL A 99 -7.89 2.51 6.27
CA VAL A 99 -8.45 3.62 7.07
C VAL A 99 -8.27 4.96 6.37
N MET A 100 -7.06 5.23 5.82
CA MET A 100 -6.80 6.48 5.11
C MET A 100 -7.64 6.60 3.84
N THR A 101 -7.77 5.51 3.07
CA THR A 101 -8.55 5.51 1.83
C THR A 101 -10.02 5.76 2.13
N GLN A 102 -10.62 5.02 3.07
CA GLN A 102 -12.02 5.20 3.44
C GLN A 102 -12.29 6.62 3.99
N GLY A 103 -11.44 7.10 4.88
CA GLY A 103 -11.58 8.44 5.43
C GLY A 103 -11.37 9.55 4.39
N TYR A 104 -10.53 9.32 3.37
CA TYR A 104 -10.37 10.25 2.26
C TYR A 104 -11.61 10.27 1.36
N LEU A 105 -12.16 9.08 1.03
CA LEU A 105 -13.40 8.94 0.24
C LEU A 105 -14.59 9.61 0.95
N ASP A 106 -14.70 9.42 2.26
CA ASP A 106 -15.76 10.06 3.05
C ASP A 106 -15.67 11.60 2.98
N LYS A 107 -14.47 12.16 3.15
CA LYS A 107 -14.25 13.61 2.99
C LYS A 107 -14.54 14.10 1.57
N LEU A 108 -14.17 13.31 0.57
CA LEU A 108 -14.45 13.63 -0.82
C LEU A 108 -15.96 13.66 -1.10
N ARG A 109 -16.69 12.67 -0.56
CA ARG A 109 -18.17 12.65 -0.65
C ARG A 109 -18.80 13.88 0.02
N GLN A 110 -18.32 14.26 1.20
CA GLN A 110 -18.78 15.46 1.90
C GLN A 110 -18.48 16.75 1.11
N GLU A 111 -17.28 16.86 0.53
CA GLU A 111 -16.88 18.01 -0.29
C GLU A 111 -17.75 18.12 -1.55
N VAL A 112 -18.02 16.99 -2.24
CA VAL A 112 -18.88 16.94 -3.43
C VAL A 112 -20.32 17.24 -3.04
N PHE A 113 -20.84 16.66 -1.96
CA PHE A 113 -22.20 16.90 -1.49
C PHE A 113 -22.42 18.36 -1.08
N GLY A 114 -21.46 18.96 -0.37
CA GLY A 114 -21.51 20.39 -0.05
C GLY A 114 -21.50 21.27 -1.30
N GLY A 115 -20.62 20.97 -2.27
CA GLY A 115 -20.62 21.67 -3.55
C GLY A 115 -21.92 21.53 -4.35
N MET A 116 -22.60 20.38 -4.25
CA MET A 116 -23.91 20.20 -4.87
C MET A 116 -25.02 21.05 -4.22
N GLN A 117 -24.97 21.22 -2.90
CA GLN A 117 -25.96 22.06 -2.19
C GLN A 117 -25.84 23.54 -2.55
N ASP A 118 -24.65 24.00 -2.94
CA ASP A 118 -24.41 25.39 -3.35
C ASP A 118 -24.83 25.66 -4.81
N LEU A 119 -25.23 24.61 -5.56
CA LEU A 119 -25.66 24.79 -6.96
C LEU A 119 -27.10 25.39 -7.03
N PRO A 120 -27.34 26.30 -8.00
CA PRO A 120 -28.66 26.87 -8.20
C PRO A 120 -29.68 25.81 -8.64
N ILE A 121 -30.94 25.96 -8.21
CA ILE A 121 -32.04 25.01 -8.51
C ILE A 121 -32.14 24.73 -10.01
N LYS A 122 -31.89 25.74 -10.86
CA LYS A 122 -31.85 25.59 -12.32
C LYS A 122 -30.92 24.49 -12.82
N PHE A 123 -29.85 24.18 -12.10
CA PHE A 123 -28.93 23.09 -12.45
C PHE A 123 -29.61 21.72 -12.33
N PHE A 124 -30.40 21.54 -11.28
CA PHE A 124 -31.15 20.30 -11.05
C PHE A 124 -32.32 20.11 -12.01
N ASP A 125 -32.92 21.22 -12.48
CA ASP A 125 -34.01 21.19 -13.47
C ASP A 125 -33.50 20.86 -14.87
N THR A 126 -32.25 21.22 -15.18
CA THR A 126 -31.65 21.02 -16.51
C THR A 126 -30.91 19.69 -16.66
N ASN A 127 -30.44 19.07 -15.57
CA ASN A 127 -29.71 17.81 -15.60
C ASN A 127 -30.58 16.67 -15.05
N LYS A 128 -30.45 15.49 -15.66
CA LYS A 128 -31.18 14.32 -15.19
C LYS A 128 -30.68 13.90 -13.81
N THR A 129 -31.57 13.71 -12.87
CA THR A 129 -31.26 13.29 -11.49
C THR A 129 -30.40 12.01 -11.47
N GLY A 130 -30.62 11.08 -12.41
CA GLY A 130 -29.82 9.86 -12.54
C GLY A 130 -28.35 10.10 -12.87
N ASP A 131 -28.05 11.09 -13.73
CA ASP A 131 -26.69 11.44 -14.10
C ASP A 131 -25.96 12.08 -12.89
N ILE A 132 -26.65 12.97 -12.16
CA ILE A 132 -26.12 13.59 -10.94
C ILE A 132 -25.81 12.53 -9.87
N MET A 133 -26.73 11.58 -9.67
CA MET A 133 -26.52 10.48 -8.71
C MET A 133 -25.38 9.55 -9.15
N SER A 134 -25.22 9.32 -10.45
CA SER A 134 -24.11 8.51 -10.98
C SER A 134 -22.74 9.13 -10.67
N TYR A 135 -22.58 10.44 -10.80
CA TYR A 135 -21.36 11.15 -10.39
C TYR A 135 -21.07 10.99 -8.91
N TYR A 136 -22.09 11.01 -8.07
CA TYR A 136 -21.94 10.90 -6.63
C TYR A 136 -21.63 9.47 -6.16
N THR A 137 -22.21 8.45 -6.81
CA THR A 137 -22.08 7.06 -6.36
C THR A 137 -21.02 6.26 -7.12
N ASN A 138 -20.87 6.49 -8.43
CA ASN A 138 -19.96 5.69 -9.27
C ASN A 138 -18.58 6.31 -9.48
N ASP A 139 -18.49 7.64 -9.51
CA ASP A 139 -17.23 8.31 -9.82
C ASP A 139 -16.36 8.53 -8.57
N ILE A 140 -16.92 8.35 -7.37
CA ILE A 140 -16.20 8.49 -6.09
C ILE A 140 -15.71 7.13 -5.56
N ASP A 141 -16.38 6.02 -5.88
CA ASP A 141 -15.99 4.65 -5.50
C ASP A 141 -15.03 4.04 -6.52
#